data_7da4e2506ee0fde381d4680b341dd1a1
#
_entry.id   7da4e2506ee0fde381d4680b341dd1a1
#
_cell.length_a   1.000
_cell.length_b   1.000
_cell.length_c   1.000
_cell.angle_alpha   90.00
_cell.angle_beta   90.00
_cell.angle_gamma   90.00
#
_symmetry.space_group_name_H-M   'P 1'
#
loop_
_entity.id
_entity.type
_entity.pdbx_description
1 polymer ?
#
loop_
_entity_poly.entity_id
_entity_poly.type
_entity_poly.pdbx_seq_one_letter_code
_entity_poly.pdbx_strand_id
1 'polypeptide(L)'
;MESKKVLNFYKALANLREIEAQEPPYDTVTETGMVALYGICFEQAWKAMKDRLEFSGYAEQKLGSPRAVIKLAYQVNMLADEQLWLDALQARNNVAHSYNEQIIMGPLSRPLFKILRVS
;
A
#
# COMPACT_ATOMS: atom_id res chain seq x y z
N MET A 1 11.76 4.47 18.96
CA MET A 1 11.43 5.67 18.19
C MET A 1 11.02 5.26 16.78
N GLU A 2 9.91 5.75 16.29
CA GLU A 2 9.46 5.39 14.97
C GLU A 2 10.28 6.12 13.91
N SER A 3 10.56 5.44 12.80
CA SER A 3 11.29 6.02 11.69
C SER A 3 10.42 7.03 10.94
N LYS A 4 11.10 7.92 10.21
CA LYS A 4 10.42 8.87 9.36
C LYS A 4 9.53 8.17 8.32
N LYS A 5 9.96 7.01 7.82
CA LYS A 5 9.20 6.24 6.83
C LYS A 5 7.91 5.70 7.42
N VAL A 6 7.93 5.26 8.66
CA VAL A 6 6.71 4.81 9.35
C VAL A 6 5.75 5.97 9.55
N LEU A 7 6.26 7.13 9.96
CA LEU A 7 5.43 8.33 10.10
C LEU A 7 4.83 8.77 8.78
N ASN A 8 5.60 8.70 7.70
CA ASN A 8 5.10 9.03 6.36
C ASN A 8 4.00 8.08 5.93
N PHE A 9 4.13 6.80 6.27
CA PHE A 9 3.07 5.83 5.99
C PHE A 9 1.78 6.20 6.72
N TYR A 10 1.85 6.54 8.01
CA TYR A 10 0.65 6.91 8.76
C TYR A 10 -0.02 8.16 8.19
N LYS A 11 0.77 9.13 7.71
CA LYS A 11 0.22 10.31 7.06
C LYS A 11 -0.48 9.97 5.74
N ALA A 12 0.14 9.10 4.94
CA ALA A 12 -0.47 8.65 3.69
C ALA A 12 -1.75 7.87 3.95
N LEU A 13 -1.75 7.05 5.00
CA LEU A 13 -2.92 6.27 5.40
C LEU A 13 -4.07 7.18 5.80
N ALA A 14 -3.78 8.25 6.55
CA ALA A 14 -4.80 9.23 6.95
C ALA A 14 -5.42 9.90 5.72
N ASN A 15 -4.58 10.26 4.74
CA ASN A 15 -5.08 10.85 3.50
C ASN A 15 -5.95 9.88 2.71
N LEU A 16 -5.55 8.62 2.67
CA LEU A 16 -6.32 7.59 1.95
C LEU A 16 -7.68 7.38 2.60
N ARG A 17 -7.77 7.50 3.92
CA ARG A 17 -9.04 7.34 4.63
C ARG A 17 -10.06 8.41 4.26
N GLU A 18 -9.62 9.55 3.75
CA GLU A 18 -10.53 10.58 3.26
C GLU A 18 -11.39 10.09 2.10
N ILE A 19 -10.90 9.09 1.36
CA ILE A 19 -11.64 8.48 0.26
C ILE A 19 -12.94 7.82 0.76
N GLU A 20 -12.94 7.29 1.97
CA GLU A 20 -14.11 6.64 2.55
C GLU A 20 -15.30 7.60 2.69
N ALA A 21 -15.05 8.90 2.73
CA ALA A 21 -16.10 9.92 2.80
C ALA A 21 -16.73 10.21 1.44
N GLN A 22 -16.12 9.72 0.36
CA GLN A 22 -16.63 9.92 -0.99
C GLN A 22 -17.63 8.83 -1.35
N GLU A 23 -18.64 9.20 -2.14
CA GLU A 23 -19.66 8.24 -2.59
C GLU A 23 -19.66 8.14 -4.11
N PRO A 24 -19.83 6.92 -4.65
CA PRO A 24 -19.96 6.76 -6.10
C PRO A 24 -21.27 7.41 -6.60
N PRO A 25 -21.33 7.82 -7.89
CA PRO A 25 -20.24 7.75 -8.85
C PRO A 25 -19.19 8.83 -8.60
N TYR A 26 -17.93 8.52 -8.97
CA TYR A 26 -16.82 9.45 -8.80
C TYR A 26 -16.54 10.19 -10.10
N ASP A 27 -16.20 11.49 -10.00
CA ASP A 27 -15.74 12.22 -11.17
C ASP A 27 -14.26 11.90 -11.46
N THR A 28 -13.77 12.36 -12.62
CA THR A 28 -12.41 12.07 -13.05
C THR A 28 -11.35 12.58 -12.08
N VAL A 29 -11.57 13.75 -11.50
CA VAL A 29 -10.62 14.33 -10.54
C VAL A 29 -10.55 13.47 -9.28
N THR A 30 -11.71 13.05 -8.77
CA THR A 30 -11.78 12.20 -7.59
C THR A 30 -11.11 10.85 -7.85
N GLU A 31 -11.42 10.20 -9.00
CA GLU A 31 -10.82 8.92 -9.34
C GLU A 31 -9.30 9.03 -9.47
N THR A 32 -8.81 10.08 -10.11
CA THR A 32 -7.38 10.30 -10.26
C THR A 32 -6.72 10.50 -8.91
N GLY A 33 -7.36 11.26 -8.01
CA GLY A 33 -6.86 11.45 -6.66
C GLY A 33 -6.82 10.16 -5.86
N MET A 34 -7.84 9.33 -5.99
CA MET A 34 -7.90 8.03 -5.32
C MET A 34 -6.76 7.11 -5.77
N VAL A 35 -6.52 7.05 -7.07
CA VAL A 35 -5.43 6.24 -7.63
C VAL A 35 -4.08 6.73 -7.12
N ALA A 36 -3.88 8.05 -7.12
CA ALA A 36 -2.63 8.62 -6.64
C ALA A 36 -2.41 8.34 -5.15
N LEU A 37 -3.45 8.51 -4.34
CA LEU A 37 -3.36 8.23 -2.90
C LEU A 37 -3.10 6.76 -2.61
N TYR A 38 -3.72 5.87 -3.38
CA TYR A 38 -3.48 4.43 -3.28
C TYR A 38 -1.99 4.13 -3.51
N GLY A 39 -1.42 4.64 -4.61
CA GLY A 39 -0.02 4.41 -4.95
C GLY A 39 0.94 4.96 -3.91
N ILE A 40 0.67 6.19 -3.44
CA ILE A 40 1.50 6.82 -2.41
C ILE A 40 1.45 6.01 -1.11
N CYS A 41 0.27 5.60 -0.70
CA CYS A 41 0.10 4.84 0.54
C CYS A 41 0.83 3.50 0.47
N PHE A 42 0.68 2.78 -0.63
CA PHE A 42 1.37 1.50 -0.80
C PHE A 42 2.89 1.69 -0.79
N GLU A 43 3.39 2.70 -1.50
CA GLU A 43 4.82 3.00 -1.55
C GLU A 43 5.38 3.25 -0.17
N GLN A 44 4.70 4.06 0.64
CA GLN A 44 5.14 4.34 1.99
C GLN A 44 5.05 3.09 2.88
N ALA A 45 4.05 2.25 2.65
CA ALA A 45 3.85 1.03 3.44
C ALA A 45 5.03 0.07 3.30
N TRP A 46 5.41 -0.27 2.07
CA TRP A 46 6.49 -1.25 1.90
C TRP A 46 7.84 -0.66 2.29
N LYS A 47 8.05 0.63 2.14
CA LYS A 47 9.28 1.28 2.61
C LYS A 47 9.36 1.28 4.12
N ALA A 48 8.24 1.46 4.80
CA ALA A 48 8.20 1.37 6.26
C ALA A 48 8.52 -0.04 6.74
N MET A 49 7.99 -1.06 6.05
CA MET A 49 8.31 -2.46 6.36
C MET A 49 9.80 -2.73 6.18
N LYS A 50 10.37 -2.26 5.07
CA LYS A 50 11.78 -2.43 4.80
C LYS A 50 12.63 -1.83 5.91
N ASP A 51 12.28 -0.61 6.32
CA ASP A 51 12.98 0.11 7.36
C ASP A 51 12.94 -0.68 8.68
N ARG A 52 11.79 -1.22 9.04
CA ARG A 52 11.64 -2.03 10.24
C ARG A 52 12.42 -3.33 10.17
N LEU A 53 12.43 -3.99 9.01
CA LEU A 53 13.19 -5.21 8.81
C LEU A 53 14.69 -4.95 8.97
N GLU A 54 15.18 -3.88 8.38
CA GLU A 54 16.59 -3.51 8.50
C GLU A 54 16.94 -3.18 9.96
N PHE A 55 16.09 -2.44 10.65
CA PHE A 55 16.28 -2.12 12.05
C PHE A 55 16.31 -3.38 12.93
N SER A 56 15.52 -4.40 12.57
CA SER A 56 15.45 -5.66 13.31
C SER A 56 16.54 -6.66 12.95
N GLY A 57 17.51 -6.26 12.16
CA GLY A 57 18.67 -7.10 11.86
C GLY A 57 18.60 -7.86 10.55
N TYR A 58 17.66 -7.56 9.68
CA TYR A 58 17.52 -8.24 8.38
C TYR A 58 18.14 -7.46 7.22
N ALA A 59 19.07 -6.54 7.51
CA ALA A 59 19.70 -5.72 6.47
C ALA A 59 20.51 -6.53 5.45
N GLU A 60 20.95 -7.73 5.83
CA GLU A 60 21.71 -8.61 4.94
C GLU A 60 20.84 -9.25 3.86
N GLN A 61 19.52 -9.27 4.05
CA GLN A 61 18.62 -9.80 3.06
C GLN A 61 18.48 -8.82 1.90
N LYS A 62 18.22 -9.37 0.71
CA LYS A 62 18.02 -8.51 -0.46
C LYS A 62 16.61 -7.94 -0.43
N LEU A 63 16.49 -6.70 0.02
CA LEU A 63 15.21 -6.01 0.18
C LEU A 63 15.02 -4.92 -0.88
N GLY A 64 15.45 -5.22 -2.12
CA GLY A 64 15.43 -4.24 -3.20
C GLY A 64 14.10 -4.08 -3.91
N SER A 65 13.09 -4.88 -3.57
CA SER A 65 11.79 -4.79 -4.21
C SER A 65 10.68 -4.92 -3.18
N PRO A 66 9.49 -4.36 -3.48
CA PRO A 66 8.33 -4.53 -2.58
C PRO A 66 8.00 -5.99 -2.34
N ARG A 67 8.09 -6.82 -3.37
CA ARG A 67 7.78 -8.25 -3.25
C ARG A 67 8.71 -8.94 -2.26
N ALA A 68 10.01 -8.67 -2.34
CA ALA A 68 10.98 -9.27 -1.43
C ALA A 68 10.72 -8.83 0.01
N VAL A 69 10.38 -7.57 0.21
CA VAL A 69 10.07 -7.02 1.53
C VAL A 69 8.82 -7.67 2.10
N ILE A 70 7.76 -7.79 1.31
CA ILE A 70 6.49 -8.41 1.74
C ILE A 70 6.73 -9.87 2.15
N LYS A 71 7.48 -10.61 1.33
CA LYS A 71 7.73 -12.02 1.62
C LYS A 71 8.52 -12.21 2.92
N LEU A 72 9.55 -11.41 3.13
CA LEU A 72 10.32 -11.50 4.36
C LEU A 72 9.50 -11.05 5.57
N ALA A 73 8.74 -9.99 5.44
CA ALA A 73 7.87 -9.51 6.52
C ALA A 73 6.88 -10.57 6.95
N TYR A 74 6.33 -11.32 6.00
CA TYR A 74 5.44 -12.43 6.33
C TYR A 74 6.20 -13.55 7.05
N GLN A 75 7.39 -13.90 6.56
CA GLN A 75 8.19 -14.98 7.13
C GLN A 75 8.57 -14.73 8.60
N VAL A 76 8.80 -13.46 8.95
CA VAL A 76 9.17 -13.09 10.33
C VAL A 76 7.97 -12.65 11.16
N ASN A 77 6.76 -12.97 10.71
CA ASN A 77 5.50 -12.70 11.43
C ASN A 77 5.17 -11.22 11.61
N MET A 78 5.76 -10.36 10.78
CA MET A 78 5.40 -8.93 10.77
C MET A 78 4.05 -8.71 10.11
N LEU A 79 3.70 -9.55 9.13
CA LEU A 79 2.43 -9.52 8.43
C LEU A 79 1.68 -10.81 8.66
N ALA A 80 0.37 -10.70 8.84
CA ALA A 80 -0.50 -11.86 9.03
C ALA A 80 -1.01 -12.45 7.72
N ASP A 81 -1.06 -11.65 6.64
CA ASP A 81 -1.68 -12.05 5.38
C ASP A 81 -0.80 -11.62 4.20
N GLU A 82 0.07 -12.53 3.77
CA GLU A 82 0.96 -12.28 2.64
C GLU A 82 0.18 -12.01 1.36
N GLN A 83 -0.87 -12.78 1.11
CA GLN A 83 -1.61 -12.67 -0.15
C GLN A 83 -2.28 -11.30 -0.28
N LEU A 84 -2.81 -10.78 0.82
CA LEU A 84 -3.41 -9.45 0.83
C LEU A 84 -2.42 -8.39 0.33
N TRP A 85 -1.19 -8.44 0.82
CA TRP A 85 -0.16 -7.47 0.45
C TRP A 85 0.34 -7.69 -0.98
N LEU A 86 0.42 -8.95 -1.43
CA LEU A 86 0.80 -9.24 -2.82
C LEU A 86 -0.30 -8.79 -3.78
N ASP A 87 -1.56 -8.92 -3.40
CA ASP A 87 -2.69 -8.41 -4.20
C ASP A 87 -2.65 -6.89 -4.28
N ALA A 88 -2.29 -6.23 -3.18
CA ALA A 88 -2.15 -4.77 -3.18
C ALA A 88 -1.00 -4.32 -4.09
N LEU A 89 0.10 -5.05 -4.10
CA LEU A 89 1.21 -4.79 -5.00
C LEU A 89 0.77 -4.95 -6.46
N GLN A 90 0.05 -6.02 -6.76
CA GLN A 90 -0.45 -6.28 -8.10
C GLN A 90 -1.37 -5.15 -8.56
N ALA A 91 -2.29 -4.72 -7.70
CA ALA A 91 -3.20 -3.62 -8.01
C ALA A 91 -2.43 -2.33 -8.31
N ARG A 92 -1.41 -2.01 -7.52
CA ARG A 92 -0.58 -0.84 -7.76
C ARG A 92 0.12 -0.93 -9.11
N ASN A 93 0.68 -2.10 -9.43
CA ASN A 93 1.43 -2.29 -10.68
C ASN A 93 0.53 -2.17 -11.90
N ASN A 94 -0.76 -2.46 -11.75
CA ASN A 94 -1.73 -2.43 -12.85
C ASN A 94 -2.40 -1.07 -13.03
N VAL A 95 -2.10 -0.09 -12.21
CA VAL A 95 -2.77 1.21 -12.24
C VAL A 95 -2.70 1.87 -13.61
N ALA A 96 -1.54 1.86 -14.26
CA ALA A 96 -1.38 2.51 -15.55
C ALA A 96 -2.28 1.90 -16.61
N HIS A 97 -2.38 0.56 -16.66
CA HIS A 97 -3.25 -0.13 -17.59
C HIS A 97 -4.71 0.12 -17.26
N SER A 98 -5.06 0.01 -15.99
CA SER A 98 -6.43 0.21 -15.55
C SER A 98 -6.94 1.61 -15.83
N TYR A 99 -6.08 2.61 -15.70
CA TYR A 99 -6.44 4.00 -15.96
C TYR A 99 -6.92 4.18 -17.40
N ASN A 100 -6.21 3.55 -18.34
CA ASN A 100 -6.55 3.65 -19.76
C ASN A 100 -7.83 2.88 -20.15
N GLU A 101 -8.27 1.95 -19.29
CA GLU A 101 -9.42 1.09 -19.53
C GLU A 101 -10.61 1.43 -18.64
N GLN A 102 -10.66 2.65 -18.11
CA GLN A 102 -11.66 3.10 -17.15
C GLN A 102 -11.54 2.32 -15.83
N ILE A 103 -10.76 2.85 -14.92
CA ILE A 103 -10.50 2.22 -13.63
C ILE A 103 -11.80 2.00 -12.86
N ILE A 104 -12.03 0.75 -12.46
CA ILE A 104 -13.05 0.42 -11.50
C ILE A 104 -12.36 0.44 -10.14
N MET A 105 -12.53 1.52 -9.41
CA MET A 105 -11.81 1.73 -8.16
C MET A 105 -12.08 0.66 -7.10
N GLY A 106 -13.29 0.12 -7.07
CA GLY A 106 -13.65 -0.91 -6.11
C GLY A 106 -12.67 -2.09 -6.09
N PRO A 107 -12.45 -2.79 -7.22
CA PRO A 107 -11.50 -3.88 -7.26
C PRO A 107 -10.06 -3.46 -6.98
N LEU A 108 -9.65 -2.27 -7.40
CA LEU A 108 -8.28 -1.79 -7.20
C LEU A 108 -8.02 -1.39 -5.75
N SER A 109 -9.01 -0.81 -5.08
CA SER A 109 -8.84 -0.30 -3.73
C SER A 109 -9.09 -1.34 -2.65
N ARG A 110 -9.78 -2.44 -2.96
CA ARG A 110 -10.18 -3.44 -1.98
C ARG A 110 -9.03 -3.98 -1.12
N PRO A 111 -7.89 -4.41 -1.71
CA PRO A 111 -6.79 -4.91 -0.89
C PRO A 111 -6.27 -3.85 0.07
N LEU A 112 -6.20 -2.61 -0.39
CA LEU A 112 -5.67 -1.52 0.43
C LEU A 112 -6.63 -1.15 1.56
N PHE A 113 -7.95 -1.18 1.30
CA PHE A 113 -8.94 -0.94 2.35
C PHE A 113 -8.90 -2.03 3.42
N LYS A 114 -8.61 -3.27 3.05
CA LYS A 114 -8.41 -4.33 4.03
C LYS A 114 -7.19 -4.05 4.90
N ILE A 115 -6.12 -3.51 4.32
CA ILE A 115 -4.94 -3.10 5.07
C ILE A 115 -5.30 -2.01 6.07
N LEU A 116 -6.12 -1.05 5.66
CA LEU A 116 -6.59 0.02 6.53
C LEU A 116 -7.31 -0.53 7.76
N ARG A 117 -8.15 -1.54 7.56
CA ARG A 117 -8.91 -2.13 8.66
C ARG A 117 -8.04 -2.89 9.63
N VAL A 118 -6.93 -3.44 9.19
CA VAL A 118 -6.00 -4.19 10.02
C VAL A 118 -5.02 -3.26 10.72
N SER A 119 -4.80 -2.10 10.15
CA SER A 119 -3.90 -1.11 10.72
C SER A 119 -4.59 -0.30 11.80
#